data_1deb24c70622c7bf2f145606c180c244
#
_entry.id   1deb24c70622c7bf2f145606c180c244
#
_cell.length_a   1.000
_cell.length_b   1.000
_cell.length_c   1.000
_cell.angle_alpha   90.00
_cell.angle_beta   90.00
_cell.angle_gamma   90.00
#
_symmetry.space_group_name_H-M   'P 1'
#
loop_
_entity.id
_entity.type
_entity.pdbx_description
1 polymer ?
#
loop_
_entity_poly.entity_id
_entity_poly.type
_entity_poly.pdbx_seq_one_letter_code
_entity_poly.pdbx_strand_id
1 'polypeptide(L)'
;GKRGVINVPIGRSPNDIRMWTAGRGAREPLREAITEYTVLKRFSDTEGKTLNQDNKYSYLEVYPKTGRTHQIRVHMRYINHPVVSDPLYRGAKELALGMKRLALHASSIKFKLLNGEEKTIESPLPADFKKVINTYLA
;
A
#
# COMPACT_ATOMS: atom_id res chain seq x y z
N GLY A 1 -9.46 -9.14 12.34
CA GLY A 1 -9.51 -8.54 11.03
C GLY A 1 -9.32 -9.56 9.93
N LYS A 2 -9.78 -9.24 8.76
CA LYS A 2 -9.59 -10.11 7.60
C LYS A 2 -8.15 -10.08 7.14
N ARG A 3 -7.63 -11.26 6.81
CA ARG A 3 -6.31 -11.43 6.21
C ARG A 3 -6.42 -11.72 4.73
N GLY A 4 -5.42 -11.31 3.99
CA GLY A 4 -5.33 -11.62 2.57
C GLY A 4 -3.89 -11.83 2.15
N VAL A 5 -3.74 -12.52 1.03
CA VAL A 5 -2.43 -12.76 0.40
C VAL A 5 -2.55 -12.42 -1.07
N ILE A 6 -1.65 -11.59 -1.56
CA ILE A 6 -1.53 -11.30 -2.98
C ILE A 6 -0.23 -11.96 -3.45
N ASN A 7 -0.37 -13.01 -4.23
CA ASN A 7 0.77 -13.76 -4.77
C ASN A 7 0.71 -13.67 -6.29
N VAL A 8 1.15 -12.54 -6.82
CA VAL A 8 1.10 -12.26 -8.25
C VAL A 8 2.43 -11.65 -8.67
N PRO A 9 3.10 -12.21 -9.68
CA PRO A 9 4.41 -11.69 -10.10
C PRO A 9 4.31 -10.30 -10.69
N ILE A 10 5.40 -9.56 -10.55
CA ILE A 10 5.49 -8.16 -10.96
C ILE A 10 6.57 -8.02 -12.04
N GLY A 11 6.27 -7.21 -13.03
CA GLY A 11 7.18 -6.80 -14.06
C GLY A 11 6.96 -5.35 -14.44
N ARG A 12 7.74 -4.85 -15.38
CA ARG A 12 7.59 -3.49 -15.86
C ARG A 12 6.29 -3.30 -16.61
N SER A 13 5.69 -2.13 -16.47
CA SER A 13 4.53 -1.76 -17.26
C SER A 13 4.95 -1.50 -18.72
N PRO A 14 4.22 -2.02 -19.71
CA PRO A 14 4.49 -1.71 -21.10
C PRO A 14 4.08 -0.29 -21.51
N ASN A 15 3.28 0.37 -20.68
CA ASN A 15 2.66 1.65 -21.04
C ASN A 15 3.32 2.87 -20.38
N ASP A 16 4.01 2.69 -19.28
CA ASP A 16 4.64 3.80 -18.54
C ASP A 16 5.96 3.33 -17.92
N ILE A 17 7.05 3.96 -18.34
CA ILE A 17 8.39 3.60 -17.88
C ILE A 17 8.59 3.76 -16.36
N ARG A 18 7.78 4.60 -15.72
CA ARG A 18 7.85 4.82 -14.27
C ARG A 18 7.13 3.73 -13.49
N MET A 19 6.30 2.93 -14.15
CA MET A 19 5.39 2.01 -13.49
C MET A 19 5.80 0.56 -13.64
N TRP A 20 5.38 -0.20 -12.65
CA TRP A 20 5.41 -1.66 -12.64
C TRP A 20 3.97 -2.15 -12.62
N THR A 21 3.74 -3.39 -12.96
CA THR A 21 2.40 -3.95 -12.96
C THR A 21 2.45 -5.42 -12.57
N ALA A 22 1.32 -5.93 -12.08
CA ALA A 22 1.23 -7.31 -11.61
C ALA A 22 0.37 -8.13 -12.57
N GLY A 23 0.77 -9.39 -12.75
CA GLY A 23 0.01 -10.35 -13.51
C GLY A 23 0.09 -10.16 -15.01
N ARG A 24 -1.05 -10.40 -15.65
CA ARG A 24 -1.14 -10.36 -17.12
C ARG A 24 -0.83 -8.96 -17.65
N GLY A 25 0.01 -8.88 -18.65
CA GLY A 25 0.42 -7.61 -19.24
C GLY A 25 1.72 -7.06 -18.70
N ALA A 26 2.26 -7.61 -17.62
CA ALA A 26 3.58 -7.23 -17.15
C ALA A 26 4.65 -7.72 -18.09
N ARG A 27 5.68 -6.88 -18.32
CA ARG A 27 6.82 -7.26 -19.16
C ARG A 27 7.76 -8.19 -18.43
N GLU A 28 8.26 -9.19 -19.15
CA GLU A 28 9.33 -10.03 -18.63
C GLU A 28 10.63 -9.24 -18.48
N PRO A 29 11.51 -9.59 -17.52
CA PRO A 29 11.35 -10.73 -16.62
C PRO A 29 10.35 -10.45 -15.49
N LEU A 30 9.47 -11.43 -15.25
CA LEU A 30 8.55 -11.38 -14.13
C LEU A 30 9.27 -11.84 -12.87
N ARG A 31 9.00 -11.14 -11.76
CA ARG A 31 9.59 -11.48 -10.46
C ARG A 31 8.48 -11.90 -9.51
N GLU A 32 8.71 -13.00 -8.80
CA GLU A 32 7.81 -13.43 -7.75
C GLU A 32 7.60 -12.29 -6.75
N ALA A 33 6.35 -12.05 -6.38
CA ALA A 33 6.02 -11.02 -5.42
C ALA A 33 4.85 -11.49 -4.57
N ILE A 34 5.05 -11.50 -3.26
CA ILE A 34 4.06 -11.95 -2.29
C ILE A 34 3.87 -10.87 -1.24
N THR A 35 2.63 -10.43 -1.09
CA THR A 35 2.23 -9.42 -0.11
C THR A 35 1.11 -10.01 0.75
N GLU A 36 1.34 -10.06 2.06
CA GLU A 36 0.29 -10.42 3.01
C GLU A 36 -0.23 -9.16 3.68
N TYR A 37 -1.50 -9.16 4.04
CA TYR A 37 -2.08 -8.01 4.73
C TYR A 37 -3.18 -8.42 5.70
N THR A 38 -3.41 -7.57 6.67
CA THR A 38 -4.54 -7.68 7.61
C THR A 38 -5.31 -6.37 7.57
N VAL A 39 -6.62 -6.47 7.42
CA VAL A 39 -7.50 -5.30 7.50
C VAL A 39 -7.73 -5.00 8.98
N LEU A 40 -7.17 -3.90 9.45
CA LEU A 40 -7.32 -3.47 10.83
C LEU A 40 -8.67 -2.79 11.06
N LYS A 41 -9.10 -1.97 10.12
CA LYS A 41 -10.39 -1.30 10.22
C LYS A 41 -10.87 -0.83 8.84
N ARG A 42 -12.18 -0.88 8.63
CA ARG A 42 -12.84 -0.25 7.50
C ARG A 42 -13.58 0.98 7.98
N PHE A 43 -13.57 2.02 7.18
CA PHE A 43 -14.23 3.27 7.55
C PHE A 43 -14.70 4.02 6.30
N SER A 44 -15.55 5.01 6.52
CA SER A 44 -16.06 5.84 5.44
C SER A 44 -15.76 7.30 5.73
N ASP A 45 -15.44 8.04 4.69
CA ASP A 45 -15.36 9.50 4.76
C ASP A 45 -16.71 10.07 4.38
N THR A 46 -17.59 10.21 5.37
CA THR A 46 -18.95 10.71 5.15
C THR A 46 -19.00 12.21 4.84
N GLU A 47 -17.94 12.93 5.14
CA GLU A 47 -17.80 14.35 4.80
C GLU A 47 -17.01 14.54 3.51
N GLY A 48 -16.55 13.45 2.94
CA GLY A 48 -15.75 13.44 1.74
C GLY A 48 -16.48 14.07 0.58
N LYS A 49 -15.85 15.05 -0.01
CA LYS A 49 -16.37 15.82 -1.13
C LYS A 49 -15.94 15.24 -2.47
N THR A 50 -15.53 14.00 -2.48
CA THR A 50 -15.20 13.31 -3.73
C THR A 50 -16.48 12.95 -4.42
N LEU A 51 -16.65 13.51 -5.58
CA LEU A 51 -17.92 13.61 -6.31
C LEU A 51 -18.49 12.29 -6.84
N ASN A 52 -17.77 11.19 -6.81
CA ASN A 52 -18.22 9.98 -7.50
C ASN A 52 -17.70 8.70 -6.88
N GLN A 53 -17.37 8.75 -5.60
CA GLN A 53 -16.80 7.58 -4.95
C GLN A 53 -17.65 7.11 -3.79
N ASP A 54 -17.55 5.85 -3.51
CA ASP A 54 -18.21 5.27 -2.37
C ASP A 54 -17.58 5.67 -1.04
N ASN A 55 -16.57 6.53 -1.03
CA ASN A 55 -15.91 7.10 0.17
C ASN A 55 -15.49 6.04 1.20
N LYS A 56 -15.23 4.83 0.75
CA LYS A 56 -14.86 3.72 1.61
C LYS A 56 -13.39 3.47 1.59
N TYR A 57 -12.84 3.23 2.76
CA TYR A 57 -11.40 3.03 2.94
C TYR A 57 -11.14 1.88 3.88
N SER A 58 -9.95 1.35 3.80
CA SER A 58 -9.45 0.33 4.72
C SER A 58 -8.10 0.74 5.28
N TYR A 59 -7.93 0.54 6.57
CA TYR A 59 -6.64 0.70 7.22
C TYR A 59 -6.01 -0.67 7.34
N LEU A 60 -4.86 -0.84 6.71
CA LEU A 60 -4.19 -2.14 6.60
C LEU A 60 -2.87 -2.17 7.32
N GLU A 61 -2.55 -3.34 7.86
CA GLU A 61 -1.20 -3.71 8.19
C GLU A 61 -0.70 -4.64 7.10
N VAL A 62 0.46 -4.34 6.51
CA VAL A 62 0.95 -5.03 5.32
C VAL A 62 2.31 -5.65 5.59
N TYR A 63 2.47 -6.90 5.18
CA TYR A 63 3.69 -7.67 5.36
C TYR A 63 4.19 -8.15 3.99
N PRO A 64 5.07 -7.39 3.31
CA PRO A 64 5.65 -7.87 2.06
C PRO A 64 6.66 -8.98 2.35
N LYS A 65 6.46 -10.13 1.76
CA LYS A 65 7.37 -11.28 1.90
C LYS A 65 8.54 -11.20 0.93
N THR A 66 8.37 -10.43 -0.13
CA THR A 66 9.39 -10.09 -1.12
C THR A 66 9.50 -8.57 -1.17
N GLY A 67 10.52 -8.04 -1.79
CA GLY A 67 10.76 -6.59 -1.80
C GLY A 67 10.90 -6.02 -3.20
N ARG A 68 9.97 -6.28 -4.09
CA ARG A 68 10.02 -5.75 -5.46
C ARG A 68 9.69 -4.27 -5.49
N THR A 69 10.17 -3.59 -6.52
CA THR A 69 9.93 -2.16 -6.71
C THR A 69 8.43 -1.86 -6.72
N HIS A 70 8.02 -0.91 -5.91
CA HIS A 70 6.62 -0.49 -5.76
C HIS A 70 5.66 -1.64 -5.41
N GLN A 71 6.15 -2.72 -4.84
CA GLN A 71 5.37 -3.95 -4.67
C GLN A 71 4.01 -3.74 -4.01
N ILE A 72 3.95 -3.07 -2.87
CA ILE A 72 2.69 -2.86 -2.14
C ILE A 72 1.74 -2.02 -3.00
N ARG A 73 2.24 -0.96 -3.59
CA ARG A 73 1.45 -0.06 -4.44
C ARG A 73 0.86 -0.79 -5.65
N VAL A 74 1.69 -1.60 -6.31
CA VAL A 74 1.29 -2.40 -7.48
C VAL A 74 0.28 -3.47 -7.09
N HIS A 75 0.53 -4.20 -6.00
CA HIS A 75 -0.38 -5.23 -5.53
C HIS A 75 -1.73 -4.66 -5.09
N MET A 76 -1.74 -3.52 -4.41
CA MET A 76 -2.99 -2.88 -4.00
C MET A 76 -3.80 -2.43 -5.21
N ARG A 77 -3.15 -1.88 -6.21
CA ARG A 77 -3.82 -1.54 -7.47
C ARG A 77 -4.38 -2.79 -8.15
N TYR A 78 -3.63 -3.88 -8.13
CA TYR A 78 -4.05 -5.14 -8.76
C TYR A 78 -5.37 -5.66 -8.18
N ILE A 79 -5.58 -5.52 -6.89
CA ILE A 79 -6.83 -5.91 -6.24
C ILE A 79 -7.89 -4.80 -6.24
N ASN A 80 -7.68 -3.74 -7.01
CA ASN A 80 -8.58 -2.60 -7.16
C ASN A 80 -8.75 -1.75 -5.89
N HIS A 81 -7.73 -1.73 -5.05
CA HIS A 81 -7.68 -0.91 -3.84
C HIS A 81 -6.37 -0.13 -3.78
N PRO A 82 -6.14 0.80 -4.73
CA PRO A 82 -4.88 1.55 -4.75
C PRO A 82 -4.67 2.33 -3.46
N VAL A 83 -3.41 2.49 -3.10
CA VAL A 83 -3.04 3.22 -1.88
C VAL A 83 -3.53 4.66 -1.98
N VAL A 84 -4.08 5.17 -0.89
CA VAL A 84 -4.60 6.53 -0.81
C VAL A 84 -3.52 7.55 -1.21
N SER A 85 -3.91 8.51 -2.03
CA SER A 85 -3.04 9.60 -2.50
C SER A 85 -1.78 9.12 -3.24
N ASP A 86 -1.84 7.94 -3.85
CA ASP A 86 -0.74 7.45 -4.68
C ASP A 86 -0.72 8.23 -6.00
N PRO A 87 0.34 9.00 -6.27
CA PRO A 87 0.37 9.85 -7.46
C PRO A 87 0.58 9.07 -8.76
N LEU A 88 0.98 7.82 -8.68
CA LEU A 88 1.34 7.03 -9.85
C LEU A 88 0.35 5.91 -10.16
N TYR A 89 -0.17 5.24 -9.14
CA TYR A 89 -0.99 4.05 -9.32
C TYR A 89 -2.48 4.27 -9.07
N ARG A 90 -2.87 5.43 -8.60
CA ARG A 90 -4.27 5.69 -8.29
C ARG A 90 -5.10 6.15 -9.48
N GLY A 91 -4.48 6.42 -10.60
CA GLY A 91 -5.18 6.82 -11.82
C GLY A 91 -5.44 8.31 -11.91
N ALA A 92 -6.47 8.78 -11.26
CA ALA A 92 -6.78 10.21 -11.27
C ALA A 92 -6.09 10.91 -10.11
N LYS A 93 -5.05 11.45 -10.12
CA LYS A 93 -4.23 12.21 -9.13
C LYS A 93 -4.99 12.74 -7.90
N GLU A 94 -5.93 11.95 -7.40
CA GLU A 94 -6.78 12.34 -6.28
C GLU A 94 -6.05 12.22 -4.96
N LEU A 95 -6.07 13.30 -4.21
CA LEU A 95 -5.67 13.27 -2.81
C LEU A 95 -6.92 12.98 -1.98
N ALA A 96 -6.79 12.18 -0.96
CA ALA A 96 -7.90 11.81 -0.11
C ALA A 96 -7.52 11.83 1.36
N LEU A 97 -8.51 11.94 2.22
CA LEU A 97 -8.36 11.90 3.69
C LEU A 97 -7.42 12.98 4.24
N GLY A 98 -7.18 14.04 3.50
CA GLY A 98 -6.21 15.06 3.88
C GLY A 98 -4.75 14.66 3.71
N MET A 99 -4.50 13.49 3.12
CA MET A 99 -3.13 13.03 2.86
C MET A 99 -2.62 13.67 1.58
N LYS A 100 -1.55 14.42 1.68
CA LYS A 100 -0.92 15.11 0.54
C LYS A 100 0.18 14.30 -0.11
N ARG A 101 0.40 13.11 0.38
CA ARG A 101 1.40 12.17 -0.13
C ARG A 101 0.85 10.76 -0.07
N LEU A 102 1.57 9.86 -0.73
CA LEU A 102 1.29 8.42 -0.67
C LEU A 102 1.08 7.97 0.79
N ALA A 103 -0.10 7.43 1.08
CA ALA A 103 -0.46 6.99 2.42
C ALA A 103 0.11 5.60 2.71
N LEU A 104 1.44 5.51 2.75
CA LEU A 104 2.17 4.30 3.03
C LEU A 104 3.34 4.61 3.96
N HIS A 105 3.44 3.87 5.05
CA HIS A 105 4.47 4.09 6.05
C HIS A 105 5.10 2.76 6.45
N ALA A 106 6.43 2.71 6.43
CA ALA A 106 7.19 1.56 6.93
C ALA A 106 7.30 1.66 8.44
N SER A 107 6.47 0.91 9.17
CA SER A 107 6.39 1.00 10.63
C SER A 107 7.44 0.19 11.36
N SER A 108 7.93 -0.89 10.77
CA SER A 108 8.99 -1.68 11.38
C SER A 108 9.77 -2.47 10.34
N ILE A 109 11.00 -2.77 10.68
CA ILE A 109 11.85 -3.66 9.90
C ILE A 109 12.57 -4.62 10.85
N LYS A 110 12.58 -5.89 10.50
CA LYS A 110 13.27 -6.94 11.25
C LYS A 110 14.36 -7.54 10.38
N PHE A 111 15.55 -7.66 10.92
CA PHE A 111 16.70 -8.18 10.16
C PHE A 111 17.66 -8.91 11.07
N LYS A 112 18.50 -9.74 10.47
CA LYS A 112 19.57 -10.45 11.17
C LYS A 112 20.90 -9.76 10.96
N LEU A 113 21.64 -9.61 12.06
CA LEU A 113 23.04 -9.19 12.00
C LEU A 113 23.91 -10.36 11.56
N LEU A 114 25.16 -10.06 11.19
CA LEU A 114 26.11 -11.08 10.78
C LEU A 114 26.39 -12.12 11.86
N ASN A 115 26.25 -11.73 13.14
CA ASN A 115 26.43 -12.65 14.27
C ASN A 115 25.20 -13.51 14.57
N GLY A 116 24.14 -13.40 13.76
CA GLY A 116 22.90 -14.17 13.95
C GLY A 116 21.86 -13.52 14.84
N GLU A 117 22.17 -12.41 15.49
CA GLU A 117 21.19 -11.69 16.30
C GLU A 117 20.13 -11.05 15.43
N GLU A 118 18.88 -11.14 15.88
CA GLU A 118 17.77 -10.43 15.23
C GLU A 118 17.61 -9.04 15.84
N LYS A 119 17.39 -8.05 14.98
CA LYS A 119 17.08 -6.69 15.39
C LYS A 119 15.76 -6.26 14.76
N THR A 120 14.98 -5.51 15.52
CA THR A 120 13.76 -4.87 15.02
C THR A 120 13.91 -3.38 15.24
N ILE A 121 13.70 -2.61 14.17
CA ILE A 121 13.67 -1.15 14.23
C ILE A 121 12.25 -0.72 13.94
N GLU A 122 11.71 0.13 14.80
CA GLU A 122 10.36 0.66 14.65
C GLU A 122 10.41 2.15 14.35
N SER A 123 9.45 2.60 13.56
CA SER A 123 9.26 4.01 13.25
C SER A 123 7.84 4.41 13.64
N PRO A 124 7.67 5.43 14.48
CA PRO A 124 6.33 5.85 14.88
C PRO A 124 5.54 6.40 13.71
N LEU A 125 4.22 6.33 13.79
CA LEU A 125 3.35 6.86 12.76
C LEU A 125 3.58 8.37 12.59
N PRO A 126 3.71 8.85 11.35
CA PRO A 126 3.82 10.29 11.10
C PRO A 126 2.55 11.05 11.52
N ALA A 127 2.69 12.35 11.70
CA ALA A 127 1.59 13.20 12.14
C ALA A 127 0.38 13.15 11.21
N ASP A 128 0.61 13.07 9.90
CA ASP A 128 -0.48 12.99 8.92
C ASP A 128 -1.29 11.71 9.06
N PHE A 129 -0.64 10.56 9.33
CA PHE A 129 -1.32 9.31 9.63
C PHE A 129 -2.11 9.38 10.94
N LYS A 130 -1.50 9.95 11.98
CA LYS A 130 -2.18 10.10 13.26
C LYS A 130 -3.44 10.93 13.13
N LYS A 131 -3.39 11.97 12.31
CA LYS A 131 -4.55 12.82 12.06
C LYS A 131 -5.69 12.04 11.41
N VAL A 132 -5.39 11.21 10.42
CA VAL A 132 -6.40 10.36 9.79
C VAL A 132 -7.01 9.38 10.79
N ILE A 133 -6.16 8.72 11.58
CA ILE A 133 -6.63 7.78 12.60
C ILE A 133 -7.53 8.47 13.60
N ASN A 134 -7.14 9.63 14.11
CA ASN A 134 -7.93 10.37 15.08
C ASN A 134 -9.25 10.87 14.49
N THR A 135 -9.26 11.22 13.21
CA THR A 135 -10.47 11.76 12.56
C THR A 135 -11.46 10.66 12.21
N TYR A 136 -11.01 9.54 11.69
CA TYR A 136 -11.90 8.54 11.09
C TYR A 136 -11.97 7.22 11.86
N LEU A 137 -10.99 6.90 12.67
CA LEU A 137 -10.86 5.57 13.30
C LEU A 137 -10.98 5.59 14.82
N ALA A 138 -11.03 6.75 15.40
CA ALA A 138 -11.16 6.90 16.87
C ALA A 138 -12.58 6.59 17.36
#